data_0610d03931898980c3f3089c5283ce0e
#
_entry.id   0610d03931898980c3f3089c5283ce0e
#
_cell.length_a   1.000
_cell.length_b   1.000
_cell.length_c   1.000
_cell.angle_alpha   90.00
_cell.angle_beta   90.00
_cell.angle_gamma   90.00
#
_symmetry.space_group_name_H-M   'P 1'
#
loop_
_entity.id
_entity.type
_entity.pdbx_description
1 polymer ?
#
loop_
_entity_poly.entity_id
_entity_poly.type
_entity_poly.pdbx_seq_one_letter_code
_entity_poly.pdbx_strand_id
1 'polypeptide(L)'
;MLFRSIDDNGETGLLYFDGEYSHAFRKNAILATGTNRWTSALYADEDIAPRRANEQERALGDEVMAFVTRRFGRAPLYARVDMVRGSAGTPVLMELELTEPSLFLHTDAGAATRFASAVAARRSVGWAS
;
A
#
# COMPACT_ATOMS: atom_id res chain seq x y z
N MET A 1 20.80 0.74 6.39
CA MET A 1 20.64 0.56 4.94
C MET A 1 19.28 -0.01 4.60
N LEU A 2 18.69 0.49 3.53
CA LEU A 2 17.34 0.09 3.10
C LEU A 2 17.21 -1.41 2.84
N PHE A 3 18.22 -2.04 2.25
CA PHE A 3 18.17 -3.47 1.92
C PHE A 3 18.10 -4.37 3.14
N ARG A 4 18.79 -4.03 4.22
CA ARG A 4 18.68 -4.78 5.48
C ARG A 4 17.31 -4.61 6.11
N SER A 5 16.73 -3.43 6.00
CA SER A 5 15.41 -3.17 6.55
C SER A 5 14.33 -3.98 5.84
N ILE A 6 14.43 -4.14 4.53
CA ILE A 6 13.52 -4.99 3.76
C ILE A 6 13.67 -6.46 4.19
N ASP A 7 14.90 -6.93 4.33
CA ASP A 7 15.18 -8.31 4.73
C ASP A 7 14.69 -8.63 6.14
N ASP A 8 14.88 -7.68 7.07
CA ASP A 8 14.56 -7.90 8.47
C ASP A 8 13.10 -7.60 8.81
N ASN A 9 12.51 -6.58 8.21
CA ASN A 9 11.20 -6.05 8.60
C ASN A 9 10.14 -6.14 7.51
N GLY A 10 10.54 -6.48 6.27
CA GLY A 10 9.63 -6.49 5.13
C GLY A 10 9.20 -5.09 4.72
N GLU A 11 8.20 -5.03 3.85
CA GLU A 11 7.58 -3.80 3.40
C GLU A 11 6.20 -3.66 4.02
N THR A 12 5.78 -2.44 4.29
CA THR A 12 4.43 -2.13 4.72
C THR A 12 3.76 -1.33 3.62
N GLY A 13 2.59 -1.79 3.19
CA GLY A 13 1.79 -1.04 2.23
C GLY A 13 0.53 -0.51 2.88
N LEU A 14 0.22 0.75 2.63
CA LEU A 14 -1.01 1.39 3.10
C LEU A 14 -1.93 1.64 1.91
N LEU A 15 -3.18 1.23 2.06
CA LEU A 15 -4.21 1.42 1.03
C LEU A 15 -5.08 2.62 1.39
N TYR A 16 -5.29 3.47 0.41
CA TYR A 16 -6.16 4.66 0.51
C TYR A 16 -7.24 4.57 -0.55
N PHE A 17 -8.47 4.81 -0.15
CA PHE A 17 -9.62 4.87 -1.07
C PHE A 17 -10.23 6.27 -1.00
N ASP A 18 -10.25 6.94 -2.14
CA ASP A 18 -10.74 8.31 -2.28
C ASP A 18 -10.07 9.28 -1.29
N GLY A 19 -8.76 9.07 -1.07
CA GLY A 19 -7.94 9.89 -0.18
C GLY A 19 -7.98 9.48 1.29
N GLU A 20 -8.80 8.51 1.65
CA GLU A 20 -8.94 8.06 3.04
C GLU A 20 -8.24 6.73 3.27
N TYR A 21 -7.53 6.63 4.38
CA TYR A 21 -6.88 5.39 4.77
C TYR A 21 -7.89 4.27 4.95
N SER A 22 -7.61 3.12 4.37
CA SER A 22 -8.44 1.93 4.49
C SER A 22 -7.78 0.89 5.39
N HIS A 23 -6.64 0.37 4.98
CA HIS A 23 -5.98 -0.73 5.69
C HIS A 23 -4.52 -0.79 5.28
N ALA A 24 -3.77 -1.64 5.97
CA ALA A 24 -2.38 -1.89 5.66
C ALA A 24 -2.12 -3.39 5.60
N PHE A 25 -1.07 -3.74 4.92
CA PHE A 25 -0.58 -5.11 4.85
C PHE A 25 0.94 -5.12 4.99
N ARG A 26 1.46 -6.28 5.31
CA ARG A 26 2.90 -6.51 5.34
C ARG A 26 3.28 -7.48 4.23
N LYS A 27 4.31 -7.13 3.48
CA LYS A 27 4.93 -7.99 2.49
C LYS A 27 6.26 -8.44 3.06
N ASN A 28 6.36 -9.70 3.43
CA ASN A 28 7.60 -10.25 3.95
C ASN A 28 8.57 -10.50 2.82
N ALA A 29 9.86 -10.36 3.11
CA ALA A 29 10.89 -10.72 2.16
C ALA A 29 10.82 -12.21 1.89
N ILE A 30 10.68 -12.60 0.63
CA ILE A 30 10.78 -14.00 0.25
C ILE A 30 12.26 -14.33 0.23
N LEU A 31 12.74 -14.99 1.27
CA LEU A 31 14.07 -15.55 1.29
C LEU A 31 14.06 -16.76 0.37
N ALA A 32 14.42 -16.54 -0.90
CA ALA A 32 14.63 -17.64 -1.84
C ALA A 32 15.86 -18.43 -1.40
N THR A 33 15.66 -19.43 -0.57
CA THR A 33 16.69 -20.40 -0.26
C THR A 33 16.77 -21.39 -1.43
N GLY A 34 17.69 -21.13 -2.34
CA GLY A 34 18.38 -22.21 -3.04
C GLY A 34 17.76 -22.84 -4.25
N THR A 35 16.65 -22.42 -4.87
CA THR A 35 16.22 -23.03 -6.11
C THR A 35 15.44 -22.07 -6.98
N ASN A 36 15.97 -21.85 -8.17
CA ASN A 36 15.31 -21.19 -9.31
C ASN A 36 14.62 -19.87 -8.97
N ARG A 37 15.43 -18.84 -8.79
CA ARG A 37 15.00 -17.45 -8.65
C ARG A 37 14.03 -17.00 -9.75
N TRP A 38 14.12 -17.60 -10.91
CA TRP A 38 13.28 -17.25 -12.06
C TRP A 38 11.85 -17.76 -11.91
N THR A 39 11.70 -18.98 -11.42
CA THR A 39 10.38 -19.58 -11.22
C THR A 39 9.69 -18.99 -9.99
N SER A 40 10.44 -18.71 -8.95
CA SER A 40 9.88 -18.12 -7.73
C SER A 40 9.52 -16.64 -7.90
N ALA A 41 10.24 -15.88 -8.74
CA ALA A 41 9.91 -14.48 -9.00
C ALA A 41 8.64 -14.33 -9.84
N LEU A 42 8.34 -15.30 -10.71
CA LEU A 42 7.14 -15.27 -11.56
C LEU A 42 5.91 -15.86 -10.89
N TYR A 43 6.09 -16.78 -9.96
CA TYR A 43 5.01 -17.56 -9.36
C TYR A 43 5.03 -17.56 -7.83
N ALA A 44 5.95 -16.81 -7.20
CA ALA A 44 5.94 -16.72 -5.76
C ALA A 44 4.67 -16.00 -5.33
N ASP A 45 3.83 -16.69 -4.61
CA ASP A 45 2.78 -16.06 -3.85
C ASP A 45 3.47 -15.05 -2.94
N GLU A 46 3.20 -13.77 -3.17
CA GLU A 46 3.70 -12.72 -2.29
C GLU A 46 3.26 -13.08 -0.87
N ASP A 47 4.21 -13.13 0.05
CA ASP A 47 3.88 -13.42 1.44
C ASP A 47 3.26 -12.18 2.08
N ILE A 48 1.96 -12.05 1.87
CA ILE A 48 1.16 -10.91 2.31
C ILE A 48 0.42 -11.28 3.59
N ALA A 49 0.59 -10.47 4.61
CA ALA A 49 -0.09 -10.64 5.90
C ALA A 49 -0.83 -9.38 6.29
N PRO A 50 -1.96 -9.51 7.03
CA PRO A 50 -2.60 -8.35 7.62
C PRO A 50 -1.65 -7.60 8.54
N ARG A 51 -1.74 -6.28 8.55
CA ARG A 51 -0.95 -5.45 9.44
C ARG A 51 -1.72 -4.19 9.80
N ARG A 52 -1.56 -3.74 11.03
CA ARG A 52 -2.07 -2.44 11.46
C ARG A 52 -0.93 -1.43 11.34
N ALA A 53 -1.13 -0.38 10.57
CA ALA A 53 -0.13 0.68 10.44
C ALA A 53 0.01 1.41 11.77
N ASN A 54 1.25 1.74 12.16
CA ASN A 54 1.50 2.56 13.33
C ASN A 54 1.32 4.05 13.00
N GLU A 55 1.42 4.90 14.03
CA GLU A 55 1.21 6.34 13.88
C GLU A 55 2.17 6.98 12.89
N GLN A 56 3.43 6.59 12.91
CA GLN A 56 4.44 7.13 12.01
C GLN A 56 4.19 6.72 10.56
N GLU A 57 3.80 5.48 10.35
CA GLU A 57 3.45 4.97 9.03
C GLU A 57 2.21 5.71 8.50
N ARG A 58 1.19 5.89 9.34
CA ARG A 58 0.00 6.65 8.98
C ARG A 58 0.32 8.11 8.66
N ALA A 59 1.17 8.73 9.45
CA ALA A 59 1.57 10.12 9.22
C ALA A 59 2.28 10.28 7.87
N LEU A 60 3.19 9.36 7.53
CA LEU A 60 3.87 9.39 6.25
C LEU A 60 2.89 9.16 5.10
N GLY A 61 2.03 8.16 5.22
CA GLY A 61 1.02 7.87 4.20
C GLY A 61 0.08 9.04 3.96
N ASP A 62 -0.42 9.65 5.03
CA ASP A 62 -1.32 10.80 4.94
C ASP A 62 -0.63 12.01 4.30
N GLU A 63 0.65 12.24 4.60
CA GLU A 63 1.45 13.29 3.97
C GLU A 63 1.62 13.07 2.48
N VAL A 64 1.92 11.83 2.07
CA VAL A 64 2.03 11.46 0.66
C VAL A 64 0.70 11.69 -0.06
N MET A 65 -0.41 11.26 0.54
CA MET A 65 -1.73 11.44 -0.06
C MET A 65 -2.15 12.90 -0.14
N ALA A 66 -1.79 13.71 0.84
CA ALA A 66 -2.03 15.15 0.77
C ALA A 66 -1.27 15.79 -0.39
N PHE A 67 -0.03 15.39 -0.61
CA PHE A 67 0.76 15.83 -1.75
C PHE A 67 0.10 15.43 -3.08
N VAL A 68 -0.29 14.16 -3.21
CA VAL A 68 -0.95 13.64 -4.43
C VAL A 68 -2.23 14.42 -4.73
N THR A 69 -3.04 14.63 -3.71
CA THR A 69 -4.31 15.36 -3.86
C THR A 69 -4.08 16.79 -4.34
N ARG A 70 -3.10 17.47 -3.76
CA ARG A 70 -2.75 18.83 -4.21
C ARG A 70 -2.21 18.86 -5.63
N ARG A 71 -1.37 17.87 -5.97
CA ARG A 71 -0.72 17.81 -7.29
C ARG A 71 -1.73 17.60 -8.42
N PHE A 72 -2.75 16.77 -8.18
CA PHE A 72 -3.72 16.40 -9.20
C PHE A 72 -5.09 17.07 -9.03
N GLY A 73 -5.28 17.84 -7.99
CA GLY A 73 -6.52 18.57 -7.74
C GLY A 73 -7.63 17.75 -7.08
N ARG A 74 -7.44 16.45 -6.94
CA ARG A 74 -8.37 15.57 -6.23
C ARG A 74 -7.63 14.29 -5.81
N ALA A 75 -8.16 13.61 -4.81
CA ALA A 75 -7.63 12.32 -4.41
C ALA A 75 -7.91 11.27 -5.49
N PRO A 76 -6.99 10.35 -5.76
CA PRO A 76 -7.27 9.20 -6.62
C PRO A 76 -8.29 8.28 -5.96
N LEU A 77 -9.01 7.50 -6.76
CA LEU A 77 -9.97 6.52 -6.25
C LEU A 77 -9.29 5.51 -5.33
N TYR A 78 -8.12 5.09 -5.71
CA TYR A 78 -7.29 4.21 -4.89
C TYR A 78 -5.82 4.62 -5.01
N ALA A 79 -5.07 4.32 -3.96
CA ALA A 79 -3.61 4.49 -3.95
C ALA A 79 -3.00 3.50 -2.97
N ARG A 80 -1.80 3.05 -3.26
CA ARG A 80 -1.01 2.23 -2.34
C ARG A 80 0.32 2.91 -2.09
N VAL A 81 0.60 3.14 -0.81
CA VAL A 81 1.84 3.78 -0.36
C VAL A 81 2.69 2.71 0.31
N ASP A 82 3.76 2.32 -0.34
CA ASP A 82 4.66 1.29 0.16
C ASP A 82 5.85 1.94 0.86
N MET A 83 6.18 1.44 2.02
CA MET A 83 7.24 1.99 2.85
C MET A 83 8.04 0.90 3.53
N VAL A 84 9.26 1.23 3.88
CA VAL A 84 10.16 0.37 4.66
C VAL A 84 10.65 1.14 5.88
N ARG A 85 11.12 0.43 6.88
CA ARG A 85 11.75 1.06 8.03
C ARG A 85 13.18 1.45 7.67
N GLY A 86 13.50 2.72 7.78
CA GLY A 86 14.85 3.23 7.53
C GLY A 86 15.80 2.92 8.67
N SER A 87 17.06 3.31 8.51
CA SER A 87 18.12 3.07 9.48
C SER A 87 17.87 3.70 10.85
N ALA A 88 17.09 4.78 10.89
CA ALA A 88 16.72 5.45 12.14
C ALA A 88 15.47 4.83 12.81
N GLY A 89 14.92 3.75 12.24
CA GLY A 89 13.72 3.13 12.76
C GLY A 89 12.41 3.80 12.32
N THR A 90 12.47 4.85 11.53
CA THR A 90 11.31 5.57 11.02
C THR A 90 10.94 5.09 9.61
N PRO A 91 9.67 5.19 9.21
CA PRO A 91 9.27 4.76 7.87
C PRO A 91 9.84 5.67 6.79
N VAL A 92 10.20 5.06 5.66
CA VAL A 92 10.70 5.74 4.48
C VAL A 92 9.86 5.30 3.30
N LEU A 93 9.40 6.25 2.50
CA LEU A 93 8.63 5.95 1.29
C LEU A 93 9.51 5.18 0.31
N MET A 94 9.01 4.04 -0.14
CA MET A 94 9.66 3.19 -1.12
C MET A 94 9.01 3.29 -2.49
N GLU A 95 7.68 3.19 -2.53
CA GLU A 95 6.93 3.20 -3.77
C GLU A 95 5.55 3.81 -3.58
N LEU A 96 5.06 4.48 -4.61
CA LEU A 96 3.70 5.01 -4.65
C LEU A 96 3.03 4.46 -5.92
N GLU A 97 1.97 3.65 -5.74
CA GLU A 97 1.23 3.07 -6.84
C GLU A 97 -0.15 3.72 -6.96
N LEU A 98 -0.37 4.39 -8.09
CA LEU A 98 -1.61 5.09 -8.39
C LEU A 98 -2.41 4.44 -9.51
N THR A 99 -1.82 3.48 -10.22
CA THR A 99 -2.47 2.75 -11.32
C THR A 99 -2.31 1.26 -11.12
N GLU A 100 -3.44 0.57 -11.09
CA GLU A 100 -3.52 -0.89 -11.01
C GLU A 100 -2.75 -1.56 -9.85
N PRO A 101 -2.66 -0.97 -8.65
CA PRO A 101 -2.04 -1.68 -7.55
C PRO A 101 -2.89 -2.87 -7.12
N SER A 102 -2.25 -3.91 -6.60
CA SER A 102 -2.98 -4.92 -5.86
C SER A 102 -3.49 -4.30 -4.56
N LEU A 103 -4.76 -4.41 -4.30
CA LEU A 103 -5.41 -3.75 -3.16
C LEU A 103 -5.45 -4.62 -1.90
N PHE A 104 -5.15 -5.89 -2.03
CA PHE A 104 -5.11 -6.86 -0.92
C PHE A 104 -6.30 -6.75 0.01
N LEU A 105 -7.51 -6.72 -0.58
CA LEU A 105 -8.76 -6.55 0.16
C LEU A 105 -8.99 -7.64 1.20
N HIS A 106 -8.41 -8.81 0.99
CA HIS A 106 -8.55 -9.93 1.91
C HIS A 106 -7.79 -9.73 3.24
N THR A 107 -6.92 -8.75 3.33
CA THR A 107 -6.14 -8.50 4.55
C THR A 107 -6.90 -7.70 5.61
N ASP A 108 -8.09 -7.21 5.28
CA ASP A 108 -8.93 -6.50 6.24
C ASP A 108 -10.41 -6.75 5.92
N ALA A 109 -11.18 -7.13 6.94
CA ALA A 109 -12.57 -7.55 6.77
C ALA A 109 -13.49 -6.47 6.19
N GLY A 110 -13.21 -5.20 6.46
CA GLY A 110 -14.01 -4.08 5.96
C GLY A 110 -13.53 -3.46 4.65
N ALA A 111 -12.41 -3.93 4.12
CA ALA A 111 -11.75 -3.27 2.98
C ALA A 111 -12.61 -3.30 1.71
N ALA A 112 -13.21 -4.43 1.39
CA ALA A 112 -14.04 -4.55 0.19
C ALA A 112 -15.23 -3.60 0.24
N THR A 113 -15.87 -3.46 1.39
CA THR A 113 -17.00 -2.56 1.58
C THR A 113 -16.56 -1.10 1.44
N ARG A 114 -15.43 -0.73 2.02
CA ARG A 114 -14.90 0.62 1.88
C ARG A 114 -14.55 0.95 0.43
N PHE A 115 -13.95 0.00 -0.28
CA PHE A 115 -13.64 0.18 -1.69
C PHE A 115 -14.92 0.34 -2.53
N ALA A 116 -15.90 -0.52 -2.32
CA ALA A 116 -17.18 -0.44 -3.02
C ALA A 116 -17.87 0.91 -2.78
N SER A 117 -17.83 1.40 -1.53
CA SER A 117 -18.39 2.71 -1.18
C SER A 117 -17.67 3.84 -1.90
N ALA A 118 -16.35 3.79 -2.00
CA ALA A 118 -15.56 4.80 -2.72
C ALA A 118 -15.89 4.81 -4.21
N VAL A 119 -16.02 3.63 -4.81
CA VAL A 119 -16.42 3.50 -6.23
C VAL A 119 -17.81 4.10 -6.45
N ALA A 120 -18.76 3.76 -5.59
CA ALA A 120 -20.13 4.25 -5.69
C ALA A 120 -20.19 5.77 -5.57
N ALA A 121 -19.45 6.34 -4.63
CA ALA A 121 -19.39 7.79 -4.44
C ALA A 121 -18.82 8.50 -5.68
N ARG A 122 -17.79 7.94 -6.28
CA ARG A 122 -17.19 8.47 -7.51
C ARG A 122 -18.14 8.41 -8.69
N ARG A 123 -18.85 7.31 -8.81
CA ARG A 123 -19.80 7.10 -9.91
C ARG A 123 -20.91 8.14 -9.91
N SER A 124 -21.42 8.51 -8.74
CA SER A 124 -22.50 9.49 -8.64
C SER A 124 -22.06 10.91 -8.96
N VAL A 125 -20.77 11.24 -8.82
CA VAL A 125 -20.25 12.61 -9.07
C VAL A 125 -19.60 12.74 -10.44
N GLY A 126 -18.96 11.69 -10.95
CA GLY A 126 -18.06 11.77 -12.09
C GLY A 126 -18.67 11.70 -13.46
N TRP A 127 -19.92 11.23 -13.58
CA TRP A 127 -20.53 10.97 -14.89
C TRP A 127 -21.64 11.98 -15.27
N ALA A 128 -21.86 12.96 -14.43
CA ALA A 128 -22.92 13.97 -14.61
C ALA A 128 -22.46 15.25 -15.31
N SER A 129 -21.27 15.26 -15.86
CA SER A 129 -20.76 16.43 -16.60
C SER A 129 -20.73 16.17 -18.09
#